data_a1ce47f0a7ccda64f5c46df31ecb26ad
#
_entry.id   a1ce47f0a7ccda64f5c46df31ecb26ad
#
_cell.length_a   1.000
_cell.length_b   1.000
_cell.length_c   1.000
_cell.angle_alpha   90.00
_cell.angle_beta   90.00
_cell.angle_gamma   90.00
#
_symmetry.space_group_name_H-M   'P 1'
#
loop_
_entity.id
_entity.type
_entity.pdbx_description
1 polymer ?
#
loop_
_entity_poly.entity_id
_entity_poly.type
_entity_poly.pdbx_seq_one_letter_code
_entity_poly.pdbx_strand_id
1 'polypeptide(L)'
;MDLHNLYQEVIIDHGKNPRNSGELEQYTCTHDASNPLCGDQLTIYVDVDNNIIRNVSFRARGCAISIASASIMSQIIKGKTVEEVQFLFEYFH
;
A
#
# COMPACT_ATOMS: atom_id res chain seq x y z
N MET A 1 14.87 3.92 23.24
CA MET A 1 13.57 3.89 22.56
C MET A 1 13.15 2.45 22.37
N ASP A 2 11.94 2.13 22.77
CA ASP A 2 11.40 0.78 22.61
C ASP A 2 10.90 0.61 21.16
N LEU A 3 11.45 -0.38 20.45
CA LEU A 3 11.05 -0.66 19.08
C LEU A 3 9.57 -1.01 18.96
N HIS A 4 9.02 -1.66 19.97
CA HIS A 4 7.61 -2.03 20.00
C HIS A 4 6.72 -0.78 20.00
N ASN A 5 7.04 0.21 20.81
CA ASN A 5 6.28 1.45 20.86
C ASN A 5 6.39 2.23 19.56
N LEU A 6 7.59 2.27 18.96
CA LEU A 6 7.78 2.93 17.68
C LEU A 6 6.94 2.26 16.59
N TYR A 7 6.93 0.94 16.58
CA TYR A 7 6.14 0.19 15.61
C TYR A 7 4.65 0.49 15.76
N GLN A 8 4.16 0.51 16.99
CA GLN A 8 2.76 0.83 17.24
C GLN A 8 2.40 2.24 16.80
N GLU A 9 3.28 3.21 17.06
CA GLU A 9 3.03 4.58 16.62
C GLU A 9 2.91 4.71 15.11
N VAL A 10 3.78 4.02 14.38
CA VAL A 10 3.74 4.03 12.90
C VAL A 10 2.43 3.45 12.41
N ILE A 11 2.01 2.32 12.95
CA ILE A 11 0.77 1.67 12.51
C ILE A 11 -0.44 2.53 12.84
N ILE A 12 -0.50 3.12 14.04
CA ILE A 12 -1.61 3.97 14.43
C ILE A 12 -1.67 5.20 13.54
N ASP A 13 -0.53 5.82 13.26
CA ASP A 13 -0.48 7.00 12.41
C ASP A 13 -0.97 6.69 11.00
N HIS A 14 -0.48 5.60 10.40
CA HIS A 14 -0.93 5.20 9.05
C HIS A 14 -2.39 4.78 9.03
N GLY A 15 -2.91 4.22 10.12
CA GLY A 15 -4.31 3.84 10.21
C GLY A 15 -5.23 5.04 10.30
N LYS A 16 -4.81 6.11 10.99
CA LYS A 16 -5.61 7.33 11.13
C LYS A 16 -5.44 8.27 9.95
N ASN A 17 -4.24 8.34 9.40
CA ASN A 17 -3.87 9.26 8.32
C ASN A 17 -3.19 8.48 7.21
N PRO A 18 -3.93 7.63 6.48
CA PRO A 18 -3.32 6.83 5.43
C PRO A 18 -2.75 7.72 4.32
N ARG A 19 -1.55 7.36 3.86
CA ARG A 19 -0.89 8.05 2.76
C ARG A 19 -1.35 7.42 1.46
N ASN A 20 -1.42 8.25 0.40
CA ASN A 20 -1.80 7.78 -0.93
C ASN A 20 -3.18 7.11 -0.96
N SER A 21 -4.06 7.52 -0.05
CA SER A 21 -5.43 7.01 -0.01
C SER A 21 -6.29 7.70 -1.05
N GLY A 22 -7.15 6.93 -1.71
CA GLY A 22 -8.07 7.45 -2.69
C GLY A 22 -7.85 6.85 -4.06
N GLU A 23 -8.64 7.30 -5.03
CA GLU A 23 -8.56 6.82 -6.40
C GLU A 23 -7.70 7.79 -7.21
N LEU A 24 -6.76 7.24 -8.01
CA LEU A 24 -6.03 8.06 -8.97
C LEU A 24 -6.90 8.35 -10.18
N GLU A 25 -6.84 9.58 -10.67
CA GLU A 25 -7.54 9.94 -11.90
C GLU A 25 -6.91 9.28 -13.12
N GLN A 26 -5.58 9.12 -13.09
CA GLN A 26 -4.84 8.47 -14.18
C GLN A 26 -3.98 7.36 -13.59
N TYR A 27 -4.17 6.17 -14.09
CA TYR A 27 -3.37 5.02 -13.66
C TYR A 27 -3.15 4.08 -14.85
N THR A 28 -2.01 3.37 -14.81
CA THR A 28 -1.65 2.39 -15.83
C THR A 28 -2.33 1.07 -15.57
N CYS A 29 -2.41 0.66 -14.32
CA CYS A 29 -3.09 -0.57 -13.95
C CYS A 29 -3.69 -0.47 -12.57
N THR A 30 -4.64 -1.35 -12.31
CA THR A 30 -5.32 -1.45 -11.03
C THR A 30 -5.48 -2.92 -10.67
N HIS A 31 -5.53 -3.20 -9.38
CA HIS A 31 -5.69 -4.56 -8.89
C HIS A 31 -6.56 -4.56 -7.65
N ASP A 32 -7.52 -5.47 -7.63
CA ASP A 32 -8.40 -5.67 -6.49
C ASP A 32 -7.99 -6.93 -5.74
N ALA A 33 -7.94 -6.83 -4.43
CA ALA A 33 -7.71 -7.97 -3.55
C ALA A 33 -8.75 -7.97 -2.44
N SER A 34 -9.19 -9.15 -2.04
CA SER A 34 -10.14 -9.25 -0.95
C SER A 34 -9.84 -10.48 -0.11
N ASN A 35 -10.16 -10.37 1.18
CA ASN A 35 -10.09 -11.48 2.11
C ASN A 35 -11.50 -11.74 2.61
N PRO A 36 -12.20 -12.75 2.07
CA PRO A 36 -13.60 -12.98 2.44
C PRO A 36 -13.78 -13.39 3.90
N LEU A 37 -12.74 -13.95 4.53
CA LEU A 37 -12.83 -14.34 5.93
C LEU A 37 -12.83 -13.15 6.86
N CYS A 38 -12.11 -12.08 6.52
CA CYS A 38 -11.98 -10.89 7.34
C CYS A 38 -12.84 -9.73 6.83
N GLY A 39 -13.40 -9.84 5.64
CA GLY A 39 -14.16 -8.76 5.04
C GLY A 39 -13.28 -7.62 4.55
N ASP A 40 -11.97 -7.82 4.50
CA ASP A 40 -11.03 -6.80 4.02
C ASP A 40 -11.05 -6.73 2.50
N GLN A 41 -11.02 -5.51 1.97
CA GLN A 41 -10.95 -5.25 0.53
C GLN A 41 -9.89 -4.20 0.27
N LEU A 42 -9.14 -4.37 -0.81
CA LEU A 42 -8.08 -3.46 -1.21
C LEU A 42 -8.11 -3.29 -2.72
N THR A 43 -8.13 -2.05 -3.16
CA THR A 43 -7.93 -1.70 -4.56
C THR A 43 -6.69 -0.84 -4.66
N ILE A 44 -5.74 -1.23 -5.50
CA ILE A 44 -4.50 -0.49 -5.71
C ILE A 44 -4.51 0.10 -7.11
N TYR A 45 -4.16 1.37 -7.21
CA TYR A 45 -4.01 2.10 -8.47
C TYR A 45 -2.56 2.46 -8.64
N VAL A 46 -1.96 2.12 -9.76
CA VAL A 46 -0.55 2.35 -10.02
C VAL A 46 -0.38 3.06 -11.36
N ASP A 47 0.38 4.14 -11.37
CA ASP A 47 0.76 4.84 -12.57
C ASP A 47 2.25 4.60 -12.83
N VAL A 48 2.56 3.88 -13.90
CA VAL A 48 3.93 3.50 -14.28
C VAL A 48 4.37 4.32 -15.48
N ASP A 49 5.54 4.92 -15.38
CA ASP A 49 6.15 5.67 -16.47
C ASP A 49 7.63 5.29 -16.56
N ASN A 50 8.07 4.86 -17.75
CA ASN A 50 9.45 4.39 -17.98
C ASN A 50 9.86 3.30 -16.99
N ASN A 51 8.94 2.36 -16.72
CA ASN A 51 9.18 1.24 -15.81
C ASN A 51 9.37 1.66 -14.35
N ILE A 52 9.06 2.91 -14.02
CA ILE A 52 9.14 3.42 -12.66
C ILE A 52 7.71 3.72 -12.18
N ILE A 53 7.41 3.32 -10.96
CA ILE A 53 6.11 3.60 -10.34
C ILE A 53 6.10 5.07 -9.93
N ARG A 54 5.47 5.89 -10.76
CA ARG A 54 5.44 7.33 -10.56
C ARG A 54 4.44 7.74 -9.49
N ASN A 55 3.27 7.12 -9.50
CA ASN A 55 2.23 7.36 -8.52
C ASN A 55 1.57 6.06 -8.13
N VAL A 56 1.13 6.01 -6.88
CA VAL A 56 0.38 4.90 -6.35
C VAL A 56 -0.66 5.43 -5.39
N SER A 57 -1.85 4.87 -5.43
CA SER A 57 -2.85 5.12 -4.40
C SER A 57 -3.63 3.86 -4.15
N PHE A 58 -4.45 3.88 -3.11
CA PHE A 58 -5.24 2.71 -2.78
C PHE A 58 -6.56 3.13 -2.13
N ARG A 59 -7.52 2.24 -2.24
CA ARG A 59 -8.76 2.30 -1.47
C ARG A 59 -8.84 1.00 -0.68
N ALA A 60 -9.00 1.12 0.61
CA ALA A 60 -9.03 -0.05 1.48
C ALA A 60 -10.26 -0.02 2.37
N ARG A 61 -10.84 -1.18 2.61
CA ARG A 61 -11.92 -1.37 3.55
C ARG A 61 -11.54 -2.54 4.45
N GLY A 62 -11.65 -2.34 5.77
CA GLY A 62 -11.27 -3.37 6.72
C GLY A 62 -10.77 -2.75 8.01
N CYS A 63 -9.99 -3.52 8.77
CA CYS A 63 -9.48 -3.06 10.04
C CYS A 63 -8.36 -2.02 9.86
N ALA A 64 -8.07 -1.29 10.94
CA ALA A 64 -7.05 -0.24 10.91
C ALA A 64 -5.66 -0.78 10.53
N ILE A 65 -5.35 -2.02 10.90
CA ILE A 65 -4.07 -2.63 10.58
C ILE A 65 -3.95 -2.85 9.07
N SER A 66 -5.02 -3.31 8.42
CA SER A 66 -5.02 -3.50 6.97
C SER A 66 -4.83 -2.18 6.23
N ILE A 67 -5.50 -1.13 6.68
CA ILE A 67 -5.38 0.19 6.08
C ILE A 67 -3.97 0.74 6.28
N ALA A 68 -3.42 0.61 7.48
CA ALA A 68 -2.07 1.05 7.78
C ALA A 68 -1.03 0.31 6.94
N SER A 69 -1.19 -0.99 6.76
CA SER A 69 -0.28 -1.81 5.95
C SER A 69 -0.30 -1.36 4.49
N ALA A 70 -1.48 -1.10 3.94
CA ALA A 70 -1.60 -0.60 2.57
C ALA A 70 -0.95 0.78 2.41
N SER A 71 -1.13 1.65 3.40
CA SER A 71 -0.52 2.98 3.39
C SER A 71 1.00 2.90 3.40
N ILE A 72 1.56 2.07 4.26
CA ILE A 72 3.02 1.87 4.35
C ILE A 72 3.55 1.29 3.04
N MET A 73 2.89 0.26 2.52
CA MET A 73 3.28 -0.36 1.25
C MET A 73 3.29 0.67 0.12
N SER A 74 2.27 1.52 0.04
CA SER A 74 2.19 2.52 -1.02
C SER A 74 3.37 3.49 -0.99
N GLN A 75 3.86 3.85 0.20
CA GLN A 75 5.04 4.69 0.32
C GLN A 75 6.31 3.97 -0.11
N ILE A 76 6.40 2.68 0.17
CA ILE A 76 7.59 1.88 -0.16
C ILE A 76 7.72 1.71 -1.67
N ILE A 77 6.64 1.41 -2.37
CA ILE A 77 6.71 1.09 -3.80
C ILE A 77 6.80 2.32 -4.70
N LYS A 78 6.36 3.47 -4.22
CA LYS A 78 6.39 4.69 -5.02
C LYS A 78 7.84 5.09 -5.32
N GLY A 79 8.14 5.30 -6.60
CA GLY A 79 9.48 5.67 -7.04
C GLY A 79 10.38 4.50 -7.37
N LYS A 80 9.93 3.27 -7.15
CA LYS A 80 10.71 2.08 -7.47
C LYS A 80 10.36 1.57 -8.86
N THR A 81 11.27 0.78 -9.45
CA THR A 81 10.97 0.14 -10.72
C THR A 81 10.01 -1.02 -10.51
N VAL A 82 9.36 -1.43 -11.61
CA VAL A 82 8.46 -2.58 -11.57
C VAL A 82 9.21 -3.84 -11.12
N GLU A 83 10.44 -4.02 -11.59
CA GLU A 83 11.26 -5.17 -11.20
C GLU A 83 11.59 -5.16 -9.71
N GLU A 84 11.91 -3.99 -9.15
CA GLU A 84 12.18 -3.87 -7.72
C GLU A 84 10.96 -4.25 -6.89
N VAL A 85 9.77 -3.83 -7.31
CA VAL A 85 8.53 -4.17 -6.61
C VAL A 85 8.25 -5.66 -6.72
N GLN A 86 8.44 -6.25 -7.90
CA GLN A 86 8.27 -7.69 -8.07
C GLN A 86 9.22 -8.48 -7.19
N PHE A 87 10.48 -8.03 -7.10
CA PHE A 87 11.47 -8.66 -6.24
C PHE A 87 11.04 -8.61 -4.77
N LEU A 88 10.54 -7.46 -4.31
CA LEU A 88 10.07 -7.32 -2.94
C LEU A 88 8.89 -8.26 -2.64
N PHE A 89 7.96 -8.37 -3.55
CA PHE A 89 6.81 -9.26 -3.35
C PHE A 89 7.23 -10.71 -3.33
N GLU A 90 8.16 -11.12 -4.19
CA GLU A 90 8.65 -12.49 -4.19
C GLU A 90 9.40 -12.81 -2.91
N TYR A 91 10.18 -11.86 -2.40
CA TYR A 91 10.96 -12.06 -1.20
C TYR A 91 10.10 -12.25 0.05
N PHE A 92 8.97 -11.55 0.12
CA PHE A 92 8.08 -11.60 1.28
C PHE A 92 6.91 -12.56 1.13
N HIS A 93 6.96 -13.40 0.15
CA HIS A 93 5.87 -14.34 -0.12
C HIS A 93 5.91 -15.56 0.79
#